data_e69a91120a6ba3f0f8c12abf50a9f2a9
#
_entry.id   e69a91120a6ba3f0f8c12abf50a9f2a9
#
_cell.length_a   1.000
_cell.length_b   1.000
_cell.length_c   1.000
_cell.angle_alpha   90.00
_cell.angle_beta   90.00
_cell.angle_gamma   90.00
#
_symmetry.space_group_name_H-M   'P 1'
#
loop_
_entity.id
_entity.type
_entity.pdbx_description
1 polymer ?
#
loop_
_entity_poly.entity_id
_entity_poly.type
_entity_poly.pdbx_seq_one_letter_code
_entity_poly.pdbx_strand_id
1 'polypeptide(L)'
;MRAIRFHYRPLRYLWTRFAAGRRPAIALGPTGCVSLDRIEPPALPGADWVRIESTLSGICGSDLAAITAHDSFTLEPFGAFPFTFGHENAGRVQEAGSAARDWTSGHAVVVNPMLACEQRGLEDCPACARGEYGLCRRTQDGAIGNGPMIGYSPATGGGWSKTFVAHRSQIHSADGLGDGLAVLADPLASALRPVLLHPPADGDVVLVIGAGTIGALTVRALRATGWEGPLACLGRYDFQLELAEAAGADHVFRRPDELYRWAESLPHARAYTPSLAPRFVEGGPSLVYDTVGTSSTIQDSLAITREGGKVVLVGGAARVSADWTRLWYRQLTVAGIFAYGRAPFRGVQRDIYDSSLELLRTDGVAQLGMVTHVFALEEYRAALATALDKGGHRSIKVAFRPE
;
A
#
# COMPACT_ATOMS: atom_id res chain seq x y z
N MET A 1 -25.72 4.29 9.30
CA MET A 1 -24.55 3.59 9.87
C MET A 1 -23.48 4.57 10.33
N ARG A 2 -22.53 4.15 11.17
CA ARG A 2 -21.33 4.94 11.51
C ARG A 2 -20.28 4.78 10.42
N ALA A 3 -19.50 5.85 10.15
CA ALA A 3 -18.44 5.86 9.16
C ALA A 3 -17.36 6.87 9.53
N ILE A 4 -16.10 6.52 9.33
CA ILE A 4 -14.97 7.44 9.49
C ILE A 4 -14.76 8.16 8.17
N ARG A 5 -14.96 9.48 8.16
CA ARG A 5 -14.98 10.29 6.94
C ARG A 5 -13.92 11.36 6.91
N PHE A 6 -13.49 11.66 5.70
CA PHE A 6 -12.61 12.79 5.41
C PHE A 6 -13.41 13.97 4.86
N HIS A 7 -13.25 15.14 5.49
CA HIS A 7 -13.88 16.40 5.09
C HIS A 7 -12.82 17.39 4.64
N TYR A 8 -12.64 17.48 3.32
CA TYR A 8 -11.71 18.47 2.78
C TYR A 8 -12.24 19.89 3.01
N ARG A 9 -11.53 20.62 3.84
CA ARG A 9 -11.75 22.05 4.12
C ARG A 9 -10.40 22.75 3.99
N PRO A 10 -10.15 23.54 2.93
CA PRO A 10 -8.83 24.06 2.58
C PRO A 10 -8.05 24.67 3.76
N LEU A 11 -8.69 25.53 4.56
CA LEU A 11 -8.03 26.16 5.71
C LEU A 11 -7.67 25.16 6.81
N ARG A 12 -8.56 24.19 7.09
CA ARG A 12 -8.27 23.11 8.06
C ARG A 12 -7.18 22.18 7.55
N TYR A 13 -7.21 21.87 6.27
CA TYR A 13 -6.19 21.01 5.65
C TYR A 13 -4.80 21.66 5.72
N LEU A 14 -4.67 22.95 5.36
CA LEU A 14 -3.42 23.69 5.46
C LEU A 14 -2.93 23.82 6.91
N TRP A 15 -3.85 24.09 7.84
CA TRP A 15 -3.53 24.09 9.28
C TRP A 15 -3.04 22.72 9.74
N THR A 16 -3.74 21.64 9.37
CA THR A 16 -3.37 20.27 9.71
C THR A 16 -1.98 19.95 9.17
N ARG A 17 -1.69 20.29 7.91
CA ARG A 17 -0.37 20.10 7.29
C ARG A 17 0.75 20.78 8.07
N PHE A 18 0.54 22.02 8.47
CA PHE A 18 1.53 22.77 9.25
C PHE A 18 1.73 22.18 10.66
N ALA A 19 0.65 21.88 11.34
CA ALA A 19 0.66 21.44 12.73
C ALA A 19 1.08 19.96 12.88
N ALA A 20 0.61 19.08 12.02
CA ALA A 20 0.93 17.64 12.02
C ALA A 20 2.40 17.38 11.65
N GLY A 21 3.03 18.24 10.86
CA GLY A 21 4.46 18.16 10.59
C GLY A 21 5.34 18.24 11.85
N ARG A 22 4.80 18.81 12.96
CA ARG A 22 5.46 18.88 14.26
C ARG A 22 4.93 17.83 15.24
N ARG A 23 3.62 17.57 15.22
CA ARG A 23 2.92 16.62 16.09
C ARG A 23 1.78 15.96 15.34
N PRO A 24 1.99 14.77 14.76
CA PRO A 24 0.98 14.07 13.95
C PRO A 24 -0.38 13.90 14.65
N ALA A 25 -0.38 13.72 15.98
CA ALA A 25 -1.60 13.58 16.78
C ALA A 25 -2.56 14.78 16.69
N ILE A 26 -2.09 15.98 16.30
CA ILE A 26 -2.96 17.15 16.11
C ILE A 26 -3.99 16.92 15.01
N ALA A 27 -3.63 16.15 13.96
CA ALA A 27 -4.55 15.77 12.88
C ALA A 27 -5.77 14.98 13.35
N LEU A 28 -5.68 14.33 14.52
CA LEU A 28 -6.75 13.52 15.12
C LEU A 28 -7.67 14.33 16.03
N GLY A 29 -7.32 15.62 16.26
CA GLY A 29 -8.09 16.54 17.09
C GLY A 29 -9.27 17.19 16.35
N PRO A 30 -10.01 18.09 17.05
CA PRO A 30 -11.19 18.77 16.49
C PRO A 30 -10.90 19.66 15.27
N THR A 31 -9.64 20.07 15.10
CA THR A 31 -9.19 20.90 13.97
C THR A 31 -8.76 20.09 12.75
N GLY A 32 -8.67 18.77 12.87
CA GLY A 32 -8.36 17.86 11.76
C GLY A 32 -9.52 17.73 10.75
N CYS A 33 -9.24 16.98 9.70
CA CYS A 33 -10.20 16.75 8.60
C CYS A 33 -10.97 15.43 8.72
N VAL A 34 -10.82 14.69 9.82
CA VAL A 34 -11.43 13.36 10.01
C VAL A 34 -12.44 13.38 11.15
N SER A 35 -13.59 12.77 10.92
CA SER A 35 -14.64 12.58 11.94
C SER A 35 -15.33 11.24 11.80
N LEU A 36 -15.93 10.78 12.90
CA LEU A 36 -16.88 9.67 12.91
C LEU A 36 -18.29 10.23 12.74
N ASP A 37 -18.89 9.97 11.60
CA ASP A 37 -20.19 10.49 11.21
C ASP A 37 -21.26 9.41 11.24
N ARG A 38 -22.52 9.82 11.27
CA ARG A 38 -23.68 8.97 10.93
C ARG A 38 -24.10 9.28 9.50
N ILE A 39 -24.14 8.26 8.66
CA ILE A 39 -24.52 8.36 7.25
C ILE A 39 -25.52 7.27 6.86
N GLU A 40 -26.24 7.48 5.77
CA GLU A 40 -26.96 6.40 5.12
C GLU A 40 -25.98 5.44 4.41
N PRO A 41 -26.27 4.13 4.36
CA PRO A 41 -25.49 3.20 3.54
C PRO A 41 -25.47 3.63 2.08
N PRO A 42 -24.35 3.49 1.35
CA PRO A 42 -24.32 3.84 -0.06
C PRO A 42 -25.30 2.96 -0.86
N ALA A 43 -26.07 3.56 -1.77
CA ALA A 43 -26.94 2.81 -2.68
C ALA A 43 -26.08 1.97 -3.65
N LEU A 44 -26.68 0.88 -4.20
CA LEU A 44 -26.04 0.15 -5.31
C LEU A 44 -26.06 1.04 -6.56
N PRO A 45 -24.92 1.38 -7.17
CA PRO A 45 -24.88 2.21 -8.37
C PRO A 45 -25.51 1.55 -9.61
N GLY A 46 -25.64 0.23 -9.63
CA GLY A 46 -26.20 -0.53 -10.73
C GLY A 46 -26.39 -2.01 -10.44
N ALA A 47 -26.87 -2.74 -11.44
CA ALA A 47 -27.18 -4.16 -11.32
C ALA A 47 -25.94 -5.05 -11.11
N ASP A 48 -24.76 -4.60 -11.54
CA ASP A 48 -23.47 -5.29 -11.40
C ASP A 48 -22.77 -5.02 -10.06
N TRP A 49 -23.43 -4.29 -9.14
CA TRP A 49 -22.85 -3.90 -7.87
C TRP A 49 -23.32 -4.79 -6.73
N VAL A 50 -22.47 -4.90 -5.73
CA VAL A 50 -22.66 -5.74 -4.55
C VAL A 50 -22.43 -4.89 -3.31
N ARG A 51 -23.34 -4.98 -2.33
CA ARG A 51 -23.14 -4.44 -1.00
C ARG A 51 -22.36 -5.43 -0.15
N ILE A 52 -21.34 -4.94 0.50
CA ILE A 52 -20.44 -5.74 1.33
C ILE A 52 -20.52 -5.24 2.75
N GLU A 53 -20.72 -6.14 3.70
CA GLU A 53 -20.53 -5.89 5.12
C GLU A 53 -19.03 -6.02 5.43
N SER A 54 -18.42 -4.95 5.94
CA SER A 54 -17.01 -4.93 6.30
C SER A 54 -16.79 -5.71 7.60
N THR A 55 -15.98 -6.76 7.55
CA THR A 55 -15.60 -7.52 8.75
C THR A 55 -14.28 -7.07 9.33
N LEU A 56 -13.35 -6.64 8.47
CA LEU A 56 -12.08 -6.04 8.88
C LEU A 56 -11.57 -5.10 7.76
N SER A 57 -11.12 -3.91 8.15
CA SER A 57 -10.55 -2.94 7.21
C SER A 57 -9.25 -2.37 7.73
N GLY A 58 -8.17 -2.51 6.95
CA GLY A 58 -6.83 -2.08 7.31
C GLY A 58 -6.65 -0.56 7.29
N ILE A 59 -5.64 -0.09 8.01
CA ILE A 59 -5.13 1.28 7.94
C ILE A 59 -3.87 1.29 7.09
N CYS A 60 -3.91 1.98 5.96
CA CYS A 60 -2.79 2.15 5.05
C CYS A 60 -1.95 3.40 5.39
N GLY A 61 -0.71 3.41 4.94
CA GLY A 61 0.13 4.61 4.99
C GLY A 61 -0.44 5.79 4.20
N SER A 62 -1.17 5.53 3.09
CA SER A 62 -1.87 6.56 2.31
C SER A 62 -3.01 7.22 3.10
N ASP A 63 -3.77 6.46 3.89
CA ASP A 63 -4.80 7.02 4.76
C ASP A 63 -4.18 7.97 5.80
N LEU A 64 -3.06 7.56 6.41
CA LEU A 64 -2.33 8.38 7.36
C LEU A 64 -1.76 9.65 6.72
N ALA A 65 -1.27 9.56 5.47
CA ALA A 65 -0.80 10.71 4.71
C ALA A 65 -1.94 11.70 4.43
N ALA A 66 -3.11 11.24 4.01
CA ALA A 66 -4.31 12.07 3.81
C ALA A 66 -4.75 12.73 5.13
N ILE A 67 -4.84 11.96 6.22
CA ILE A 67 -5.26 12.43 7.55
C ILE A 67 -4.31 13.50 8.10
N THR A 68 -3.01 13.32 7.93
CA THR A 68 -1.98 14.28 8.38
C THR A 68 -1.69 15.38 7.37
N ALA A 69 -2.43 15.40 6.25
CA ALA A 69 -2.28 16.35 5.15
C ALA A 69 -0.86 16.37 4.53
N HIS A 70 -0.20 15.21 4.48
CA HIS A 70 1.10 15.03 3.82
C HIS A 70 0.99 14.53 2.39
N ASP A 71 -0.23 14.30 1.88
CA ASP A 71 -0.47 13.97 0.48
C ASP A 71 0.02 15.06 -0.48
N SER A 72 0.31 14.62 -1.71
CA SER A 72 0.63 15.54 -2.79
C SER A 72 -0.63 16.27 -3.28
N PHE A 73 -0.55 17.60 -3.43
CA PHE A 73 -1.61 18.38 -4.09
C PHE A 73 -1.87 17.97 -5.54
N THR A 74 -0.95 17.24 -6.16
CA THR A 74 -1.14 16.67 -7.51
C THR A 74 -2.32 15.69 -7.56
N LEU A 75 -2.69 15.09 -6.42
CA LEU A 75 -3.83 14.16 -6.33
C LEU A 75 -5.18 14.86 -6.12
N GLU A 76 -5.20 16.13 -5.76
CA GLU A 76 -6.42 16.89 -5.46
C GLU A 76 -7.47 16.86 -6.59
N PRO A 77 -7.12 17.01 -7.88
CA PRO A 77 -8.11 16.96 -8.97
C PRO A 77 -8.84 15.61 -9.09
N PHE A 78 -8.26 14.53 -8.60
CA PHE A 78 -8.85 13.19 -8.62
C PHE A 78 -9.71 12.90 -7.38
N GLY A 79 -9.68 13.79 -6.39
CA GLY A 79 -10.44 13.66 -5.16
C GLY A 79 -11.91 14.00 -5.33
N ALA A 80 -12.75 13.37 -4.51
CA ALA A 80 -14.15 13.75 -4.33
C ALA A 80 -14.48 13.73 -2.83
N PHE A 81 -15.01 14.81 -2.31
CA PHE A 81 -15.20 15.00 -0.87
C PHE A 81 -16.66 15.31 -0.53
N PRO A 82 -17.14 14.93 0.66
CA PRO A 82 -16.48 14.08 1.65
C PRO A 82 -16.56 12.59 1.26
N PHE A 83 -15.54 11.79 1.62
CA PHE A 83 -15.54 10.35 1.41
C PHE A 83 -15.37 9.57 2.72
N THR A 84 -15.73 8.28 2.71
CA THR A 84 -15.47 7.34 3.80
C THR A 84 -14.19 6.59 3.52
N PHE A 85 -13.27 6.54 4.49
CA PHE A 85 -12.01 5.80 4.37
C PHE A 85 -12.18 4.27 4.32
N GLY A 86 -11.08 3.59 4.02
CA GLY A 86 -10.92 2.14 4.07
C GLY A 86 -10.95 1.51 2.69
N HIS A 87 -9.76 1.21 2.18
CA HIS A 87 -9.57 0.53 0.88
C HIS A 87 -8.96 -0.87 1.03
N GLU A 88 -8.35 -1.22 2.15
CA GLU A 88 -7.85 -2.56 2.46
C GLU A 88 -8.98 -3.35 3.15
N ASN A 89 -9.81 -4.09 2.40
CA ASN A 89 -11.08 -4.59 2.90
C ASN A 89 -11.23 -6.11 2.81
N ALA A 90 -11.56 -6.72 3.95
CA ALA A 90 -12.18 -8.03 4.04
C ALA A 90 -13.64 -7.85 4.49
N GLY A 91 -14.55 -8.68 3.97
CA GLY A 91 -15.96 -8.56 4.29
C GLY A 91 -16.77 -9.77 3.86
N ARG A 92 -18.10 -9.60 3.98
CA ARG A 92 -19.06 -10.58 3.51
C ARG A 92 -20.07 -9.92 2.59
N VAL A 93 -20.47 -10.63 1.56
CA VAL A 93 -21.57 -10.19 0.69
C VAL A 93 -22.82 -10.07 1.53
N GLN A 94 -23.47 -8.90 1.49
CA GLN A 94 -24.77 -8.66 2.13
C GLN A 94 -25.92 -8.72 1.12
N GLU A 95 -25.73 -8.06 -0.03
CA GLU A 95 -26.73 -7.93 -1.09
C GLU A 95 -26.02 -7.85 -2.45
N ALA A 96 -26.52 -8.57 -3.43
CA ALA A 96 -26.01 -8.50 -4.81
C ALA A 96 -27.08 -7.96 -5.77
N GLY A 97 -26.68 -7.09 -6.67
CA GLY A 97 -27.53 -6.63 -7.76
C GLY A 97 -27.88 -7.73 -8.76
N SER A 98 -28.91 -7.51 -9.57
CA SER A 98 -29.50 -8.55 -10.42
C SER A 98 -28.55 -9.13 -11.47
N ALA A 99 -27.44 -8.45 -11.83
CA ALA A 99 -26.42 -8.93 -12.74
C ALA A 99 -25.16 -9.47 -12.03
N ALA A 100 -25.12 -9.44 -10.68
CA ALA A 100 -24.02 -9.94 -9.86
C ALA A 100 -24.40 -11.23 -9.10
N ARG A 101 -25.21 -12.09 -9.69
CA ARG A 101 -25.83 -13.28 -9.04
C ARG A 101 -24.83 -14.36 -8.60
N ASP A 102 -23.61 -14.34 -9.11
CA ASP A 102 -22.55 -15.25 -8.70
C ASP A 102 -22.13 -15.00 -7.23
N TRP A 103 -22.45 -13.82 -6.69
CA TRP A 103 -22.17 -13.42 -5.33
C TRP A 103 -23.43 -13.53 -4.45
N THR A 104 -23.45 -14.52 -3.56
CA THR A 104 -24.57 -14.73 -2.65
C THR A 104 -24.26 -14.23 -1.25
N SER A 105 -25.32 -13.86 -0.51
CA SER A 105 -25.17 -13.38 0.87
C SER A 105 -24.38 -14.35 1.74
N GLY A 106 -23.45 -13.82 2.54
CA GLY A 106 -22.56 -14.57 3.43
C GLY A 106 -21.21 -14.98 2.82
N HIS A 107 -21.02 -14.94 1.49
CA HIS A 107 -19.73 -15.21 0.89
C HIS A 107 -18.64 -14.32 1.48
N ALA A 108 -17.53 -14.93 1.93
CA ALA A 108 -16.37 -14.20 2.40
C ALA A 108 -15.59 -13.64 1.20
N VAL A 109 -15.29 -12.34 1.24
CA VAL A 109 -14.69 -11.64 0.10
C VAL A 109 -13.59 -10.67 0.53
N VAL A 110 -12.67 -10.42 -0.38
CA VAL A 110 -11.80 -9.23 -0.40
C VAL A 110 -12.10 -8.42 -1.65
N VAL A 111 -11.76 -7.14 -1.60
CA VAL A 111 -12.15 -6.22 -2.67
C VAL A 111 -10.94 -5.45 -3.17
N ASN A 112 -10.68 -5.55 -4.48
CA ASN A 112 -9.78 -4.65 -5.17
C ASN A 112 -10.42 -3.26 -5.21
N PRO A 113 -9.82 -2.23 -4.61
CA PRO A 113 -10.51 -0.95 -4.45
C PRO A 113 -10.57 -0.10 -5.73
N MET A 114 -9.83 -0.43 -6.78
CA MET A 114 -9.71 0.43 -7.97
C MET A 114 -11.04 0.64 -8.69
N LEU A 115 -11.34 1.89 -9.02
CA LEU A 115 -12.51 2.30 -9.78
C LEU A 115 -12.07 2.74 -11.19
N ALA A 116 -11.87 1.76 -12.05
CA ALA A 116 -11.43 1.93 -13.43
C ALA A 116 -12.61 2.02 -14.42
N CYS A 117 -12.39 1.86 -15.72
CA CYS A 117 -13.41 2.03 -16.75
C CYS A 117 -14.62 1.12 -16.54
N GLU A 118 -14.42 -0.16 -16.25
CA GLU A 118 -15.50 -1.14 -16.08
C GLU A 118 -16.45 -0.75 -14.95
N GLN A 119 -15.92 -0.40 -13.77
CA GLN A 119 -16.71 0.02 -12.61
C GLN A 119 -17.48 1.33 -12.86
N ARG A 120 -17.08 2.08 -13.87
CA ARG A 120 -17.69 3.35 -14.27
C ARG A 120 -18.73 3.20 -15.39
N GLY A 121 -18.93 1.97 -15.88
CA GLY A 121 -19.80 1.70 -17.03
C GLY A 121 -19.26 2.28 -18.34
N LEU A 122 -17.95 2.33 -18.49
CA LEU A 122 -17.27 2.91 -19.65
C LEU A 122 -16.50 1.83 -20.41
N GLU A 123 -16.36 2.02 -21.72
CA GLU A 123 -15.42 1.25 -22.53
C GLU A 123 -13.98 1.45 -22.01
N ASP A 124 -13.17 0.42 -22.12
CA ASP A 124 -11.81 0.42 -21.64
C ASP A 124 -10.94 1.49 -22.33
N CYS A 125 -10.27 2.30 -21.50
CA CYS A 125 -9.20 3.13 -22.00
C CYS A 125 -7.96 2.25 -22.31
N PRO A 126 -6.96 2.77 -23.05
CA PRO A 126 -5.79 1.98 -23.45
C PRO A 126 -5.03 1.30 -22.29
N ALA A 127 -5.08 1.86 -21.08
CA ALA A 127 -4.47 1.23 -19.91
C ALA A 127 -5.32 0.06 -19.39
N CYS A 128 -6.64 0.26 -19.24
CA CYS A 128 -7.55 -0.80 -18.82
C CYS A 128 -7.57 -1.98 -19.77
N ALA A 129 -7.55 -1.73 -21.09
CA ALA A 129 -7.48 -2.76 -22.12
C ALA A 129 -6.22 -3.65 -22.01
N ARG A 130 -5.13 -3.17 -21.40
CA ARG A 130 -3.92 -3.95 -21.09
C ARG A 130 -3.94 -4.58 -19.70
N GLY A 131 -5.02 -4.40 -18.93
CA GLY A 131 -5.09 -4.84 -17.52
C GLY A 131 -4.30 -3.95 -16.54
N GLU A 132 -3.89 -2.76 -16.97
CA GLU A 132 -3.17 -1.77 -16.16
C GLU A 132 -4.16 -0.75 -15.56
N TYR A 133 -5.23 -1.25 -14.92
CA TYR A 133 -6.32 -0.40 -14.44
C TYR A 133 -5.89 0.59 -13.33
N GLY A 134 -4.80 0.35 -12.62
CA GLY A 134 -4.15 1.35 -11.77
C GLY A 134 -3.69 2.61 -12.52
N LEU A 135 -3.58 2.54 -13.85
CA LEU A 135 -3.24 3.66 -14.74
C LEU A 135 -4.47 4.17 -15.52
N CYS A 136 -5.68 3.88 -15.07
CA CYS A 136 -6.91 4.33 -15.72
C CYS A 136 -6.92 5.85 -15.88
N ARG A 137 -7.23 6.31 -17.11
CA ARG A 137 -7.27 7.75 -17.44
C ARG A 137 -8.63 8.40 -17.19
N ARG A 138 -9.64 7.61 -16.79
CA ARG A 138 -11.04 8.03 -16.71
C ARG A 138 -11.58 8.00 -15.28
N THR A 139 -10.73 8.33 -14.29
CA THR A 139 -11.04 8.29 -12.85
C THR A 139 -12.03 9.36 -12.39
N GLN A 140 -12.44 10.25 -13.28
CA GLN A 140 -13.42 11.31 -13.03
C GLN A 140 -14.72 11.14 -13.83
N ASP A 141 -14.74 10.20 -14.79
CA ASP A 141 -15.84 10.02 -15.73
C ASP A 141 -16.84 8.94 -15.25
N GLY A 142 -17.96 8.83 -15.95
CA GLY A 142 -18.92 7.75 -15.83
C GLY A 142 -19.85 7.87 -14.63
N ALA A 143 -20.57 6.78 -14.34
CA ALA A 143 -21.74 6.77 -13.45
C ALA A 143 -21.42 7.05 -11.98
N ILE A 144 -20.20 6.76 -11.52
CA ILE A 144 -19.83 6.90 -10.10
C ILE A 144 -19.07 8.21 -9.78
N GLY A 145 -18.86 9.08 -10.78
CA GLY A 145 -18.20 10.37 -10.57
C GLY A 145 -16.73 10.27 -10.15
N ASN A 146 -16.23 11.34 -9.51
CA ASN A 146 -14.84 11.42 -9.08
C ASN A 146 -14.50 10.44 -7.94
N GLY A 147 -13.24 10.04 -7.89
CA GLY A 147 -12.66 9.17 -6.87
C GLY A 147 -11.97 7.96 -7.51
N PRO A 148 -10.67 7.76 -7.27
CA PRO A 148 -9.89 6.73 -7.95
C PRO A 148 -10.16 5.32 -7.42
N MET A 149 -10.68 5.19 -6.19
CA MET A 149 -10.87 3.91 -5.52
C MET A 149 -11.93 3.95 -4.42
N ILE A 150 -12.42 2.79 -4.04
CA ILE A 150 -13.21 2.57 -2.81
C ILE A 150 -12.39 3.08 -1.63
N GLY A 151 -13.01 3.77 -0.68
CA GLY A 151 -12.31 4.40 0.43
C GLY A 151 -11.80 5.83 0.11
N TYR A 152 -11.97 6.27 -1.16
CA TYR A 152 -11.68 7.63 -1.63
C TYR A 152 -12.75 8.14 -2.61
N SER A 153 -13.88 7.46 -2.69
CA SER A 153 -15.05 7.86 -3.49
C SER A 153 -16.30 7.98 -2.62
N PRO A 154 -17.06 9.08 -2.72
CA PRO A 154 -18.34 9.22 -2.04
C PRO A 154 -19.38 8.20 -2.49
N ALA A 155 -19.33 7.76 -3.76
CA ALA A 155 -20.32 6.87 -4.35
C ALA A 155 -20.28 5.44 -3.80
N THR A 156 -19.09 4.99 -3.39
CA THR A 156 -18.90 3.59 -2.95
C THR A 156 -18.83 3.42 -1.44
N GLY A 157 -18.54 4.50 -0.72
CA GLY A 157 -18.15 4.39 0.67
C GLY A 157 -16.74 3.78 0.82
N GLY A 158 -16.49 3.14 1.95
CA GLY A 158 -15.23 2.48 2.25
C GLY A 158 -15.34 1.61 3.50
N GLY A 159 -14.38 0.73 3.73
CA GLY A 159 -14.43 -0.28 4.78
C GLY A 159 -14.35 0.26 6.21
N TRP A 160 -14.02 1.56 6.41
CA TRP A 160 -14.13 2.17 7.73
C TRP A 160 -15.58 2.63 8.01
N SER A 161 -16.50 1.78 7.59
CA SER A 161 -17.93 1.82 7.89
C SER A 161 -18.48 0.41 7.84
N LYS A 162 -19.69 0.22 8.39
CA LYS A 162 -20.32 -1.11 8.45
C LYS A 162 -20.51 -1.72 7.05
N THR A 163 -20.89 -0.91 6.05
CA THR A 163 -21.11 -1.40 4.69
C THR A 163 -20.57 -0.43 3.65
N PHE A 164 -20.09 -0.98 2.55
CA PHE A 164 -19.69 -0.27 1.34
C PHE A 164 -20.16 -1.04 0.11
N VAL A 165 -19.99 -0.49 -1.08
CA VAL A 165 -20.36 -1.17 -2.32
C VAL A 165 -19.18 -1.34 -3.25
N ALA A 166 -19.15 -2.48 -3.95
CA ALA A 166 -18.13 -2.81 -4.94
C ALA A 166 -18.79 -3.37 -6.21
N HIS A 167 -18.19 -3.13 -7.35
CA HIS A 167 -18.59 -3.78 -8.59
C HIS A 167 -18.16 -5.26 -8.56
N ARG A 168 -18.94 -6.16 -9.19
CA ARG A 168 -18.67 -7.60 -9.17
C ARG A 168 -17.26 -7.97 -9.63
N SER A 169 -16.66 -7.21 -10.55
CA SER A 169 -15.30 -7.44 -11.06
C SER A 169 -14.18 -7.05 -10.10
N GLN A 170 -14.50 -6.38 -9.00
CA GLN A 170 -13.55 -6.02 -7.94
C GLN A 170 -13.49 -7.05 -6.81
N ILE A 171 -14.44 -8.00 -6.82
CA ILE A 171 -14.66 -8.91 -5.70
C ILE A 171 -13.93 -10.22 -5.97
N HIS A 172 -13.18 -10.69 -4.97
CA HIS A 172 -12.47 -11.96 -5.00
C HIS A 172 -12.86 -12.81 -3.78
N SER A 173 -13.07 -14.12 -3.98
CA SER A 173 -13.40 -15.04 -2.88
C SER A 173 -12.27 -15.11 -1.85
N ALA A 174 -12.62 -14.88 -0.61
CA ALA A 174 -11.77 -15.07 0.56
C ALA A 174 -12.07 -16.38 1.31
N ASP A 175 -12.80 -17.30 0.69
CA ASP A 175 -13.15 -18.58 1.32
C ASP A 175 -11.90 -19.31 1.81
N GLY A 176 -12.00 -19.85 3.03
CA GLY A 176 -10.90 -20.53 3.71
C GLY A 176 -9.89 -19.58 4.38
N LEU A 177 -10.00 -18.25 4.21
CA LEU A 177 -9.17 -17.26 4.90
C LEU A 177 -9.93 -16.65 6.07
N GLY A 178 -9.28 -16.57 7.24
CA GLY A 178 -9.77 -15.72 8.34
C GLY A 178 -9.61 -14.25 7.99
N ASP A 179 -10.47 -13.37 8.56
CA ASP A 179 -10.50 -11.92 8.26
C ASP A 179 -9.12 -11.25 8.44
N GLY A 180 -8.36 -11.66 9.48
CA GLY A 180 -7.02 -11.13 9.76
C GLY A 180 -5.98 -11.45 8.68
N LEU A 181 -6.18 -12.53 7.93
CA LEU A 181 -5.34 -12.87 6.77
C LEU A 181 -5.91 -12.25 5.49
N ALA A 182 -7.24 -12.29 5.33
CA ALA A 182 -7.92 -11.74 4.17
C ALA A 182 -7.67 -10.22 3.99
N VAL A 183 -7.63 -9.45 5.07
CA VAL A 183 -7.34 -8.00 5.03
C VAL A 183 -5.94 -7.67 4.51
N LEU A 184 -5.03 -8.65 4.50
CA LEU A 184 -3.68 -8.51 3.95
C LEU A 184 -3.65 -8.67 2.41
N ALA A 185 -4.76 -8.98 1.74
CA ALA A 185 -4.80 -9.12 0.28
C ALA A 185 -4.35 -7.85 -0.44
N ASP A 186 -4.82 -6.68 0.00
CA ASP A 186 -4.43 -5.38 -0.55
C ASP A 186 -2.94 -5.06 -0.32
N PRO A 187 -2.42 -5.05 0.92
CA PRO A 187 -1.00 -4.79 1.14
C PRO A 187 -0.09 -5.84 0.49
N LEU A 188 -0.52 -7.11 0.37
CA LEU A 188 0.24 -8.10 -0.38
C LEU A 188 0.22 -7.83 -1.89
N ALA A 189 -0.91 -7.42 -2.47
CA ALA A 189 -0.98 -6.99 -3.86
C ALA A 189 -0.03 -5.82 -4.13
N SER A 190 0.04 -4.86 -3.20
CA SER A 190 0.94 -3.71 -3.25
C SER A 190 2.42 -4.11 -3.18
N ALA A 191 2.76 -5.18 -2.47
CA ALA A 191 4.10 -5.71 -2.34
C ALA A 191 4.49 -6.66 -3.50
N LEU A 192 3.56 -7.51 -3.94
CA LEU A 192 3.80 -8.55 -4.94
C LEU A 192 3.93 -7.96 -6.35
N ARG A 193 3.08 -7.01 -6.74
CA ARG A 193 3.10 -6.47 -8.09
C ARG A 193 4.45 -5.84 -8.48
N PRO A 194 5.11 -5.01 -7.65
CA PRO A 194 6.46 -4.52 -7.92
C PRO A 194 7.48 -5.64 -8.14
N VAL A 195 7.41 -6.72 -7.36
CA VAL A 195 8.29 -7.90 -7.49
C VAL A 195 8.06 -8.60 -8.82
N LEU A 196 6.80 -8.79 -9.23
CA LEU A 196 6.47 -9.45 -10.50
C LEU A 196 6.83 -8.61 -11.74
N LEU A 197 6.75 -7.29 -11.66
CA LEU A 197 7.07 -6.38 -12.77
C LEU A 197 8.57 -6.08 -12.88
N HIS A 198 9.29 -6.20 -11.78
CA HIS A 198 10.73 -5.97 -11.69
C HIS A 198 11.39 -7.10 -10.89
N PRO A 199 11.29 -8.35 -11.34
CA PRO A 199 11.91 -9.47 -10.63
C PRO A 199 13.44 -9.33 -10.61
N PRO A 200 14.10 -9.83 -9.56
CA PRO A 200 15.55 -9.96 -9.58
C PRO A 200 15.99 -10.98 -10.64
N ALA A 201 17.16 -10.76 -11.18
CA ALA A 201 17.84 -11.67 -12.11
C ALA A 201 18.94 -12.45 -11.41
N ASP A 202 19.40 -13.55 -12.02
CA ASP A 202 20.51 -14.35 -11.51
C ASP A 202 21.73 -13.47 -11.21
N GLY A 203 22.30 -13.65 -10.03
CA GLY A 203 23.45 -12.87 -9.56
C GLY A 203 23.10 -11.49 -8.98
N ASP A 204 21.83 -11.10 -8.93
CA ASP A 204 21.42 -9.88 -8.25
C ASP A 204 21.62 -9.97 -6.73
N VAL A 205 21.86 -8.83 -6.12
CA VAL A 205 21.76 -8.60 -4.67
C VAL A 205 20.59 -7.64 -4.43
N VAL A 206 19.62 -8.07 -3.64
CA VAL A 206 18.37 -7.33 -3.43
C VAL A 206 18.36 -6.65 -2.07
N LEU A 207 17.91 -5.41 -2.04
CA LEU A 207 17.68 -4.64 -0.82
C LEU A 207 16.22 -4.18 -0.76
N VAL A 208 15.58 -4.37 0.38
CA VAL A 208 14.27 -3.76 0.71
C VAL A 208 14.49 -2.66 1.75
N ILE A 209 14.13 -1.43 1.43
CA ILE A 209 14.16 -0.31 2.37
C ILE A 209 12.77 -0.09 2.96
N GLY A 210 12.66 -0.24 4.29
CA GLY A 210 11.43 -0.22 5.05
C GLY A 210 10.97 -1.62 5.44
N ALA A 211 10.97 -1.94 6.74
CA ALA A 211 10.54 -3.25 7.28
C ALA A 211 9.12 -3.19 7.90
N GLY A 212 8.28 -2.26 7.45
CA GLY A 212 6.86 -2.20 7.81
C GLY A 212 6.03 -3.26 7.07
N THR A 213 4.71 -3.13 7.09
CA THR A 213 3.78 -4.07 6.43
C THR A 213 4.17 -4.35 4.98
N ILE A 214 4.38 -3.31 4.16
CA ILE A 214 4.72 -3.49 2.73
C ILE A 214 6.11 -4.10 2.58
N GLY A 215 7.11 -3.64 3.36
CA GLY A 215 8.47 -4.16 3.25
C GLY A 215 8.58 -5.64 3.62
N ALA A 216 7.99 -6.06 4.74
CA ALA A 216 7.96 -7.47 5.13
C ALA A 216 7.23 -8.34 4.09
N LEU A 217 6.11 -7.85 3.53
CA LEU A 217 5.41 -8.53 2.45
C LEU A 217 6.20 -8.52 1.13
N THR A 218 7.03 -7.49 0.85
CA THR A 218 7.93 -7.49 -0.31
C THR A 218 9.04 -8.55 -0.15
N VAL A 219 9.65 -8.65 1.05
CA VAL A 219 10.60 -9.72 1.38
C VAL A 219 9.95 -11.09 1.17
N ARG A 220 8.74 -11.29 1.70
CA ARG A 220 8.01 -12.56 1.54
C ARG A 220 7.64 -12.84 0.09
N ALA A 221 7.19 -11.84 -0.66
CA ALA A 221 6.85 -11.97 -2.08
C ALA A 221 8.07 -12.37 -2.93
N LEU A 222 9.25 -11.83 -2.66
CA LEU A 222 10.50 -12.23 -3.31
C LEU A 222 10.77 -13.72 -3.08
N ARG A 223 10.67 -14.21 -1.86
CA ARG A 223 10.87 -15.64 -1.54
C ARG A 223 9.79 -16.52 -2.17
N ALA A 224 8.53 -16.09 -2.09
CA ALA A 224 7.39 -16.80 -2.67
C ALA A 224 7.42 -16.90 -4.20
N THR A 225 8.11 -15.98 -4.87
CA THR A 225 8.31 -16.00 -6.32
C THR A 225 9.59 -16.75 -6.73
N GLY A 226 10.30 -17.38 -5.77
CA GLY A 226 11.45 -18.24 -6.03
C GLY A 226 12.80 -17.56 -5.96
N TRP A 227 12.89 -16.32 -5.43
CA TRP A 227 14.18 -15.67 -5.24
C TRP A 227 14.96 -16.31 -4.08
N GLU A 228 16.09 -16.93 -4.37
CA GLU A 228 16.97 -17.57 -3.37
C GLU A 228 18.28 -16.80 -3.15
N GLY A 229 18.54 -15.74 -3.94
CA GLY A 229 19.73 -14.93 -3.82
C GLY A 229 19.74 -14.01 -2.59
N PRO A 230 20.86 -13.27 -2.37
CA PRO A 230 21.02 -12.40 -1.21
C PRO A 230 19.91 -11.35 -1.10
N LEU A 231 19.28 -11.27 0.07
CA LEU A 231 18.17 -10.38 0.36
C LEU A 231 18.38 -9.66 1.68
N ALA A 232 18.58 -8.35 1.60
CA ALA A 232 18.74 -7.50 2.77
C ALA A 232 17.50 -6.64 3.03
N CYS A 233 17.27 -6.25 4.28
CA CYS A 233 16.20 -5.33 4.66
C CYS A 233 16.68 -4.28 5.65
N LEU A 234 16.36 -3.00 5.37
CA LEU A 234 16.59 -1.88 6.29
C LEU A 234 15.27 -1.53 6.98
N GLY A 235 15.24 -1.54 8.31
CA GLY A 235 14.06 -1.17 9.11
C GLY A 235 14.40 -0.22 10.24
N ARG A 236 13.38 0.37 10.86
CA ARG A 236 13.57 1.36 11.91
C ARG A 236 13.50 0.78 13.33
N TYR A 237 12.74 -0.29 13.52
CA TYR A 237 12.43 -0.86 14.83
C TYR A 237 12.76 -2.35 14.87
N ASP A 238 13.25 -2.85 16.00
CA ASP A 238 13.71 -4.24 16.13
C ASP A 238 12.58 -5.24 15.83
N PHE A 239 11.34 -5.02 16.30
CA PHE A 239 10.20 -5.88 16.00
C PHE A 239 9.83 -5.93 14.50
N GLN A 240 10.19 -4.90 13.73
CA GLN A 240 10.01 -4.90 12.28
C GLN A 240 11.14 -5.69 11.59
N LEU A 241 12.34 -5.65 12.14
CA LEU A 241 13.48 -6.43 11.65
C LEU A 241 13.26 -7.92 11.91
N GLU A 242 12.80 -8.29 13.12
CA GLU A 242 12.37 -9.65 13.47
C GLU A 242 11.32 -10.18 12.46
N LEU A 243 10.36 -9.33 12.09
CA LEU A 243 9.36 -9.66 11.07
C LEU A 243 9.97 -9.85 9.67
N ALA A 244 10.92 -8.99 9.28
CA ALA A 244 11.60 -9.10 7.98
C ALA A 244 12.46 -10.38 7.89
N GLU A 245 13.13 -10.77 8.97
CA GLU A 245 13.85 -12.05 9.08
C GLU A 245 12.88 -13.22 8.96
N ALA A 246 11.76 -13.20 9.71
CA ALA A 246 10.71 -14.22 9.61
C ALA A 246 10.08 -14.29 8.21
N ALA A 247 10.02 -13.16 7.48
CA ALA A 247 9.57 -13.11 6.09
C ALA A 247 10.59 -13.66 5.09
N GLY A 248 11.87 -13.82 5.50
CA GLY A 248 12.93 -14.44 4.69
C GLY A 248 14.10 -13.53 4.30
N ALA A 249 14.31 -12.40 4.96
CA ALA A 249 15.51 -11.58 4.75
C ALA A 249 16.73 -12.29 5.35
N ASP A 250 17.86 -12.33 4.60
CA ASP A 250 19.12 -12.90 5.07
C ASP A 250 19.88 -11.95 6.00
N HIS A 251 19.71 -10.65 5.74
CA HIS A 251 20.37 -9.59 6.49
C HIS A 251 19.36 -8.49 6.84
N VAL A 252 19.38 -8.04 8.10
CA VAL A 252 18.54 -6.92 8.52
C VAL A 252 19.41 -5.85 9.18
N PHE A 253 19.04 -4.59 8.91
CA PHE A 253 19.79 -3.44 9.43
C PHE A 253 18.86 -2.42 10.04
N ARG A 254 19.23 -1.90 11.21
CA ARG A 254 18.47 -0.86 11.89
C ARG A 254 18.93 0.54 11.49
N ARG A 255 20.19 0.68 11.16
CA ARG A 255 20.81 1.98 10.87
C ARG A 255 21.40 1.98 9.45
N PRO A 256 21.30 3.11 8.74
CA PRO A 256 21.94 3.24 7.43
C PRO A 256 23.44 2.90 7.44
N ASP A 257 24.18 3.27 8.50
CA ASP A 257 25.61 2.95 8.58
C ASP A 257 25.93 1.45 8.57
N GLU A 258 25.04 0.62 9.14
CA GLU A 258 25.15 -0.85 9.10
C GLU A 258 24.93 -1.36 7.69
N LEU A 259 23.90 -0.84 7.02
CA LEU A 259 23.59 -1.13 5.63
C LEU A 259 24.75 -0.75 4.70
N TYR A 260 25.33 0.45 4.87
CA TYR A 260 26.47 0.88 4.03
C TYR A 260 27.70 0.00 4.24
N ARG A 261 28.01 -0.43 5.47
CA ARG A 261 29.12 -1.37 5.73
C ARG A 261 28.88 -2.74 5.10
N TRP A 262 27.66 -3.24 5.16
CA TRP A 262 27.30 -4.48 4.48
C TRP A 262 27.43 -4.33 2.96
N ALA A 263 26.94 -3.26 2.37
CA ALA A 263 27.04 -3.03 0.94
C ALA A 263 28.50 -2.91 0.48
N GLU A 264 29.38 -2.32 1.30
CA GLU A 264 30.82 -2.23 1.05
C GLU A 264 31.51 -3.60 1.12
N SER A 265 30.95 -4.57 1.85
CA SER A 265 31.48 -5.94 1.92
C SER A 265 31.10 -6.83 0.73
N LEU A 266 30.22 -6.36 -0.16
CA LEU A 266 29.84 -7.09 -1.37
C LEU A 266 31.06 -7.20 -2.34
N PRO A 267 31.09 -8.24 -3.18
CA PRO A 267 32.17 -8.40 -4.15
C PRO A 267 32.34 -7.16 -5.05
N HIS A 268 33.56 -6.65 -5.14
CA HIS A 268 33.94 -5.48 -5.93
C HIS A 268 33.28 -4.15 -5.47
N ALA A 269 32.62 -4.13 -4.33
CA ALA A 269 32.03 -2.90 -3.81
C ALA A 269 33.09 -1.96 -3.20
N ARG A 270 32.81 -0.66 -3.29
CA ARG A 270 33.67 0.38 -2.71
C ARG A 270 32.85 1.55 -2.21
N ALA A 271 33.07 1.93 -0.97
CA ALA A 271 32.44 3.11 -0.38
C ALA A 271 33.30 4.37 -0.62
N TYR A 272 32.60 5.48 -0.81
CA TYR A 272 33.17 6.81 -0.95
C TYR A 272 32.49 7.77 0.02
N THR A 273 33.29 8.62 0.65
CA THR A 273 32.79 9.64 1.58
C THR A 273 33.24 11.02 1.11
N PRO A 274 32.48 11.69 0.25
CA PRO A 274 32.79 13.04 -0.19
C PRO A 274 32.75 14.02 1.01
N SER A 275 33.53 15.10 0.93
CA SER A 275 33.60 16.11 2.00
C SER A 275 32.32 16.95 2.11
N LEU A 276 31.55 17.10 1.02
CA LEU A 276 30.38 17.98 0.94
C LEU A 276 29.10 17.28 0.40
N ALA A 277 29.10 15.95 0.35
CA ALA A 277 27.95 15.18 -0.12
C ALA A 277 27.76 13.90 0.71
N PRO A 278 26.59 13.27 0.67
CA PRO A 278 26.37 12.00 1.36
C PRO A 278 27.33 10.91 0.88
N ARG A 279 27.66 9.98 1.80
CA ARG A 279 28.38 8.74 1.49
C ARG A 279 27.63 7.95 0.42
N PHE A 280 28.35 7.24 -0.45
CA PHE A 280 27.77 6.34 -1.43
C PHE A 280 28.63 5.09 -1.62
N VAL A 281 28.04 4.04 -2.23
CA VAL A 281 28.73 2.78 -2.55
C VAL A 281 28.63 2.52 -4.04
N GLU A 282 29.73 2.15 -4.68
CA GLU A 282 29.77 1.54 -6.01
C GLU A 282 29.85 0.02 -5.85
N GLY A 283 29.24 -0.75 -6.77
CA GLY A 283 29.17 -2.21 -6.65
C GLY A 283 28.22 -2.70 -5.55
N GLY A 284 27.31 -1.86 -5.05
CA GLY A 284 26.31 -2.21 -4.05
C GLY A 284 25.17 -3.11 -4.58
N PRO A 285 24.01 -3.17 -3.92
CA PRO A 285 22.84 -3.92 -4.38
C PRO A 285 22.42 -3.54 -5.80
N SER A 286 22.05 -4.53 -6.60
CA SER A 286 21.62 -4.32 -7.99
C SER A 286 20.16 -3.88 -8.11
N LEU A 287 19.32 -4.28 -7.15
CA LEU A 287 17.88 -4.02 -7.12
C LEU A 287 17.47 -3.59 -5.72
N VAL A 288 16.87 -2.41 -5.64
CA VAL A 288 16.39 -1.83 -4.37
C VAL A 288 14.89 -1.57 -4.46
N TYR A 289 14.12 -2.12 -3.54
CA TYR A 289 12.70 -1.78 -3.36
C TYR A 289 12.59 -0.79 -2.20
N ASP A 290 12.26 0.46 -2.49
CA ASP A 290 11.95 1.46 -1.46
C ASP A 290 10.45 1.44 -1.15
N THR A 291 10.09 0.88 -0.01
CA THR A 291 8.71 0.76 0.47
C THR A 291 8.28 1.91 1.39
N VAL A 292 9.13 2.94 1.51
CA VAL A 292 8.92 4.10 2.38
C VAL A 292 8.68 5.38 1.58
N GLY A 293 9.54 5.70 0.61
CA GLY A 293 9.37 6.84 -0.30
C GLY A 293 9.65 8.21 0.32
N THR A 294 10.49 8.30 1.36
CA THR A 294 10.92 9.60 1.93
C THR A 294 12.17 10.14 1.25
N SER A 295 12.47 11.43 1.45
CA SER A 295 13.73 12.02 0.94
C SER A 295 14.97 11.26 1.38
N SER A 296 15.00 10.78 2.64
CA SER A 296 16.15 10.02 3.16
C SER A 296 16.26 8.64 2.53
N THR A 297 15.13 7.89 2.41
CA THR A 297 15.17 6.53 1.85
C THR A 297 15.46 6.55 0.34
N ILE A 298 14.93 7.53 -0.39
CA ILE A 298 15.25 7.72 -1.81
C ILE A 298 16.74 8.09 -1.96
N GLN A 299 17.25 8.98 -1.11
CA GLN A 299 18.69 9.33 -1.12
C GLN A 299 19.56 8.09 -0.84
N ASP A 300 19.24 7.28 0.17
CA ASP A 300 19.95 6.04 0.48
C ASP A 300 19.85 5.03 -0.67
N SER A 301 18.65 4.87 -1.27
CA SER A 301 18.44 4.01 -2.43
C SER A 301 19.35 4.40 -3.60
N LEU A 302 19.41 5.69 -3.94
CA LEU A 302 20.29 6.18 -5.02
C LEU A 302 21.77 6.05 -4.66
N ALA A 303 22.14 6.25 -3.39
CA ALA A 303 23.52 6.22 -2.94
C ALA A 303 24.10 4.80 -2.86
N ILE A 304 23.26 3.78 -2.60
CA ILE A 304 23.73 2.41 -2.37
C ILE A 304 23.59 1.50 -3.60
N THR A 305 22.67 1.84 -4.53
CA THR A 305 22.46 1.02 -5.73
C THR A 305 23.69 1.04 -6.64
N ARG A 306 24.12 -0.15 -7.11
CA ARG A 306 25.26 -0.28 -8.05
C ARG A 306 24.99 0.46 -9.36
N GLU A 307 26.03 0.65 -10.15
CA GLU A 307 25.97 1.19 -11.51
C GLU A 307 25.03 0.35 -12.38
N GLY A 308 24.19 1.01 -13.17
CA GLY A 308 23.18 0.38 -14.02
C GLY A 308 22.06 -0.35 -13.23
N GLY A 309 22.08 -0.28 -11.90
CA GLY A 309 21.08 -0.92 -11.06
C GLY A 309 19.72 -0.22 -11.06
N LYS A 310 18.77 -0.79 -10.35
CA LYS A 310 17.38 -0.34 -10.36
C LYS A 310 16.85 -0.05 -8.95
N VAL A 311 16.14 1.05 -8.82
CA VAL A 311 15.35 1.41 -7.64
C VAL A 311 13.87 1.34 -8.00
N VAL A 312 13.10 0.54 -7.29
CA VAL A 312 11.64 0.40 -7.44
C VAL A 312 10.97 1.12 -6.28
N LEU A 313 10.28 2.22 -6.58
CA LEU A 313 9.53 2.99 -5.59
C LEU A 313 8.15 2.38 -5.41
N VAL A 314 7.94 1.78 -4.26
CA VAL A 314 6.68 1.16 -3.80
C VAL A 314 5.99 2.07 -2.78
N GLY A 315 6.77 2.74 -1.94
CA GLY A 315 6.27 3.72 -0.99
C GLY A 315 5.72 4.96 -1.68
N GLY A 316 4.65 5.53 -1.12
CA GLY A 316 3.99 6.72 -1.67
C GLY A 316 4.86 7.98 -1.56
N ALA A 317 5.82 8.13 -2.45
CA ALA A 317 6.66 9.34 -2.53
C ALA A 317 5.82 10.53 -3.02
N ALA A 318 5.69 11.55 -2.19
CA ALA A 318 5.02 12.79 -2.57
C ALA A 318 6.05 13.85 -3.03
N ARG A 319 6.29 14.86 -2.19
CA ARG A 319 7.30 15.88 -2.46
C ARG A 319 8.59 15.54 -1.71
N VAL A 320 9.64 15.15 -2.46
CA VAL A 320 10.92 14.69 -1.92
C VAL A 320 12.08 15.53 -2.47
N SER A 321 13.15 15.59 -1.69
CA SER A 321 14.43 16.19 -2.10
C SER A 321 15.51 15.12 -2.04
N ALA A 322 16.25 14.93 -3.12
CA ALA A 322 17.38 13.99 -3.21
C ALA A 322 18.43 14.52 -4.19
N ASP A 323 19.65 14.07 -4.05
CA ASP A 323 20.71 14.29 -5.02
C ASP A 323 20.59 13.24 -6.14
N TRP A 324 20.16 13.69 -7.33
CA TRP A 324 19.95 12.83 -8.49
C TRP A 324 21.18 12.58 -9.33
N THR A 325 22.37 13.07 -8.93
CA THR A 325 23.62 12.94 -9.70
C THR A 325 23.88 11.48 -10.08
N ARG A 326 23.73 10.54 -9.18
CA ARG A 326 23.98 9.13 -9.46
C ARG A 326 22.99 8.51 -10.45
N LEU A 327 21.75 9.02 -10.53
CA LEU A 327 20.76 8.55 -11.50
C LEU A 327 21.31 8.65 -12.93
N TRP A 328 21.80 9.85 -13.33
CA TRP A 328 22.31 10.03 -14.68
C TRP A 328 23.77 9.60 -14.82
N TYR A 329 24.62 9.87 -13.82
CA TYR A 329 26.05 9.58 -13.89
C TYR A 329 26.36 8.07 -13.83
N ARG A 330 25.59 7.29 -13.07
CA ARG A 330 25.71 5.84 -12.92
C ARG A 330 24.63 5.06 -13.66
N GLN A 331 23.82 5.74 -14.47
CA GLN A 331 22.78 5.13 -15.32
C GLN A 331 21.81 4.27 -14.54
N LEU A 332 21.37 4.73 -13.35
CA LEU A 332 20.37 4.02 -12.55
C LEU A 332 19.00 4.13 -13.23
N THR A 333 18.15 3.15 -13.00
CA THR A 333 16.74 3.20 -13.32
C THR A 333 15.93 3.42 -12.07
N VAL A 334 14.98 4.37 -12.07
CA VAL A 334 13.98 4.54 -11.02
C VAL A 334 12.61 4.27 -11.60
N ALA A 335 11.89 3.27 -11.04
CA ALA A 335 10.56 2.88 -11.49
C ALA A 335 9.56 3.06 -10.35
N GLY A 336 8.48 3.82 -10.57
CA GLY A 336 7.34 3.91 -9.66
C GLY A 336 6.30 2.85 -9.99
N ILE A 337 5.79 2.13 -8.99
CA ILE A 337 4.77 1.10 -9.19
C ILE A 337 3.57 1.41 -8.30
N PHE A 338 2.40 1.55 -8.94
CA PHE A 338 1.12 1.58 -8.25
C PHE A 338 0.53 0.16 -8.16
N ALA A 339 -0.08 -0.16 -7.03
CA ALA A 339 -0.37 -1.52 -6.59
C ALA A 339 -1.24 -2.38 -7.52
N TYR A 340 -2.11 -1.77 -8.34
CA TYR A 340 -3.24 -2.46 -8.94
C TYR A 340 -3.07 -2.69 -10.44
N GLY A 341 -3.46 -3.86 -10.89
CA GLY A 341 -3.37 -4.27 -12.28
C GLY A 341 -3.09 -5.76 -12.42
N ARG A 342 -2.94 -6.22 -13.66
CA ARG A 342 -2.45 -7.56 -13.95
C ARG A 342 -0.93 -7.61 -13.92
N ALA A 343 -0.40 -8.78 -13.61
CA ALA A 343 1.04 -9.05 -13.65
C ALA A 343 1.29 -10.51 -14.03
N PRO A 344 2.47 -10.84 -14.60
CA PRO A 344 2.83 -12.22 -14.89
C PRO A 344 3.09 -12.96 -13.56
N PHE A 345 2.27 -13.95 -13.25
CA PHE A 345 2.45 -14.82 -12.10
C PHE A 345 2.43 -16.28 -12.55
N ARG A 346 3.50 -17.03 -12.27
CA ARG A 346 3.69 -18.43 -12.70
C ARG A 346 3.43 -18.63 -14.21
N GLY A 347 3.92 -17.70 -15.04
CA GLY A 347 3.81 -17.75 -16.49
C GLY A 347 2.48 -17.31 -17.08
N VAL A 348 1.52 -16.86 -16.29
CA VAL A 348 0.20 -16.41 -16.73
C VAL A 348 -0.07 -14.98 -16.29
N GLN A 349 -0.66 -14.16 -17.16
CA GLN A 349 -1.14 -12.81 -16.81
C GLN A 349 -2.40 -12.90 -15.95
N ARG A 350 -2.28 -12.58 -14.67
CA ARG A 350 -3.36 -12.69 -13.68
C ARG A 350 -3.63 -11.36 -12.98
N ASP A 351 -4.82 -11.22 -12.45
CA ASP A 351 -5.12 -10.16 -11.50
C ASP A 351 -4.22 -10.30 -10.28
N ILE A 352 -3.72 -9.18 -9.79
CA ILE A 352 -2.78 -9.20 -8.66
C ILE A 352 -3.46 -9.69 -7.37
N TYR A 353 -4.78 -9.47 -7.21
CA TYR A 353 -5.52 -9.97 -6.06
C TYR A 353 -5.63 -11.50 -6.07
N ASP A 354 -5.90 -12.11 -7.24
CA ASP A 354 -5.93 -13.58 -7.34
C ASP A 354 -4.58 -14.20 -6.99
N SER A 355 -3.49 -13.56 -7.46
CA SER A 355 -2.12 -13.98 -7.14
C SER A 355 -1.81 -13.82 -5.65
N SER A 356 -2.24 -12.72 -5.05
CA SER A 356 -2.07 -12.45 -3.62
C SER A 356 -2.85 -13.43 -2.77
N LEU A 357 -4.10 -13.72 -3.12
CA LEU A 357 -4.94 -14.69 -2.40
C LEU A 357 -4.37 -16.11 -2.47
N GLU A 358 -3.77 -16.48 -3.60
CA GLU A 358 -3.07 -17.74 -3.71
C GLU A 358 -1.89 -17.82 -2.73
N LEU A 359 -1.06 -16.79 -2.64
CA LEU A 359 0.05 -16.73 -1.70
C LEU A 359 -0.43 -16.68 -0.23
N LEU A 360 -1.51 -15.97 0.07
CA LEU A 360 -2.09 -15.96 1.41
C LEU A 360 -2.53 -17.36 1.88
N ARG A 361 -2.96 -18.22 0.94
CA ARG A 361 -3.37 -19.60 1.25
C ARG A 361 -2.21 -20.57 1.36
N THR A 362 -1.13 -20.35 0.63
CA THR A 362 -0.09 -21.39 0.41
C THR A 362 1.28 -21.05 0.98
N ASP A 363 1.57 -19.76 1.25
CA ASP A 363 2.97 -19.33 1.36
C ASP A 363 3.39 -18.82 2.74
N GLY A 364 2.73 -19.23 3.79
CA GLY A 364 3.20 -18.95 5.14
C GLY A 364 3.06 -17.50 5.61
N VAL A 365 2.36 -16.62 4.89
CA VAL A 365 2.07 -15.25 5.34
C VAL A 365 1.29 -15.24 6.66
N ALA A 366 0.48 -16.26 6.90
CA ALA A 366 -0.29 -16.42 8.14
C ALA A 366 0.60 -16.46 9.38
N GLN A 367 1.77 -17.09 9.29
CA GLN A 367 2.72 -17.23 10.40
C GLN A 367 3.38 -15.90 10.81
N LEU A 368 3.31 -14.88 9.96
CA LEU A 368 3.91 -13.56 10.24
C LEU A 368 3.11 -12.74 11.26
N GLY A 369 1.86 -13.08 11.56
CA GLY A 369 1.07 -12.42 12.59
C GLY A 369 0.92 -10.91 12.41
N MET A 370 0.78 -10.44 11.16
CA MET A 370 0.95 -9.03 10.80
C MET A 370 -0.14 -8.11 11.34
N VAL A 371 -1.38 -8.57 11.53
CA VAL A 371 -2.46 -7.75 12.11
C VAL A 371 -2.27 -7.71 13.63
N THR A 372 -1.65 -6.65 14.12
CA THR A 372 -1.27 -6.52 15.53
C THR A 372 -2.31 -5.83 16.40
N HIS A 373 -3.13 -4.97 15.82
CA HIS A 373 -4.13 -4.19 16.56
C HIS A 373 -5.43 -4.12 15.77
N VAL A 374 -6.55 -4.34 16.47
CA VAL A 374 -7.90 -4.21 15.91
C VAL A 374 -8.72 -3.34 16.85
N PHE A 375 -9.43 -2.36 16.29
CA PHE A 375 -10.23 -1.38 17.03
C PHE A 375 -11.66 -1.31 16.48
N ALA A 376 -12.62 -0.96 17.32
CA ALA A 376 -13.93 -0.53 16.87
C ALA A 376 -13.87 0.86 16.19
N LEU A 377 -14.86 1.22 15.38
CA LEU A 377 -14.89 2.53 14.70
C LEU A 377 -14.90 3.70 15.67
N GLU A 378 -15.52 3.53 16.83
CA GLU A 378 -15.58 4.53 17.90
C GLU A 378 -14.23 4.89 18.47
N GLU A 379 -13.29 3.97 18.40
CA GLU A 379 -11.93 4.10 18.90
C GLU A 379 -10.97 4.67 17.83
N TYR A 380 -11.50 5.26 16.74
CA TYR A 380 -10.69 5.66 15.58
C TYR A 380 -9.49 6.54 15.92
N ARG A 381 -9.61 7.41 16.93
CA ARG A 381 -8.47 8.25 17.35
C ARG A 381 -7.34 7.42 17.96
N ALA A 382 -7.67 6.43 18.76
CA ALA A 382 -6.69 5.50 19.34
C ALA A 382 -6.06 4.62 18.26
N ALA A 383 -6.87 4.09 17.34
CA ALA A 383 -6.40 3.30 16.19
C ALA A 383 -5.41 4.09 15.31
N LEU A 384 -5.78 5.32 14.94
CA LEU A 384 -4.93 6.20 14.13
C LEU A 384 -3.66 6.64 14.87
N ALA A 385 -3.75 6.91 16.17
CA ALA A 385 -2.57 7.22 17.01
C ALA A 385 -1.61 6.02 17.06
N THR A 386 -2.14 4.80 17.25
CA THR A 386 -1.37 3.54 17.23
C THR A 386 -0.68 3.32 15.85
N ALA A 387 -1.37 3.61 14.76
CA ALA A 387 -0.81 3.48 13.42
C ALA A 387 0.25 4.55 13.10
N LEU A 388 0.15 5.74 13.69
CA LEU A 388 1.13 6.84 13.54
C LEU A 388 2.36 6.63 14.42
N ASP A 389 2.20 6.15 15.65
CA ASP A 389 3.30 5.85 16.60
C ASP A 389 3.62 4.35 16.63
N LYS A 390 4.14 3.85 15.51
CA LYS A 390 4.49 2.43 15.35
C LYS A 390 5.50 1.94 16.40
N GLY A 391 6.45 2.80 16.78
CA GLY A 391 7.49 2.46 17.74
C GLY A 391 6.94 2.30 19.15
N GLY A 392 6.13 3.25 19.61
CA GLY A 392 5.52 3.23 20.94
C GLY A 392 4.53 2.08 21.13
N HIS A 393 3.82 1.69 20.08
CA HIS A 393 2.80 0.63 20.13
C HIS A 393 3.25 -0.71 19.52
N ARG A 394 4.47 -0.81 18.97
CA ARG A 394 4.96 -2.00 18.24
C ARG A 394 3.97 -2.46 17.16
N SER A 395 3.31 -1.52 16.46
CA SER A 395 2.28 -1.82 15.50
C SER A 395 2.85 -2.13 14.10
N ILE A 396 2.34 -3.19 13.46
CA ILE A 396 2.60 -3.56 12.06
C ILE A 396 1.41 -3.17 11.20
N LYS A 397 0.32 -3.94 11.23
CA LYS A 397 -0.96 -3.61 10.61
C LYS A 397 -1.99 -3.34 11.70
N VAL A 398 -2.57 -2.16 11.64
CA VAL A 398 -3.72 -1.77 12.46
C VAL A 398 -4.97 -1.86 11.58
N ALA A 399 -6.07 -2.32 12.12
CA ALA A 399 -7.33 -2.47 11.39
C ALA A 399 -8.54 -2.05 12.23
N PHE A 400 -9.62 -1.71 11.56
CA PHE A 400 -10.94 -1.52 12.15
C PHE A 400 -11.80 -2.76 11.95
N ARG A 401 -12.57 -3.09 12.98
CA ARG A 401 -13.72 -4.02 12.91
C ARG A 401 -14.99 -3.19 13.05
N PRO A 402 -15.64 -2.85 11.94
CA PRO A 402 -16.91 -2.10 11.97
C PRO A 402 -18.04 -3.00 12.47
N GLU A 403 -18.77 -2.56 13.50
CA GLU A 403 -19.95 -3.24 14.05
C GLU A 403 -21.26 -2.50 13.71
#